data_e606cc7f42cfb2968f1480a96bb04ff1
#
_entry.id   e606cc7f42cfb2968f1480a96bb04ff1
#
_cell.length_a   1.000
_cell.length_b   1.000
_cell.length_c   1.000
_cell.angle_alpha   90.00
_cell.angle_beta   90.00
_cell.angle_gamma   90.00
#
_symmetry.space_group_name_H-M   'P 1'
#
loop_
_entity.id
_entity.type
_entity.pdbx_description
1 polymer ?
#
loop_
_entity_poly.entity_id
_entity_poly.type
_entity_poly.pdbx_seq_one_letter_code
_entity_poly.pdbx_strand_id
1 'polypeptide(L)'
;MRQHPLLMWLLQAAMFFFLLKLVAGLPGGTVIVTLLVVVALLVAVILWMLKYRRATAAGLYQTTVGRWIVGTVCRLSQQQPPVDLVNAEEVAQSLALRTTNDFAQATRLLMSSVYGHDQAISDLMLHLQKSVLLRQSQTAVTRNLPVGIHVLAGPSGFGKRTLSLRLGQVLHVRPSIQYYDLADLQDVAPAWSALFGDASRPGQLSGAISDRPFQTVIFDNLNRASAPFLERLAKVLAAGRAADGQTGRAISFEHCLFVFLWHGSLAGMSSPIGDHGANPSLTDTLLTERGVPVEFVRQVQQLVTMPIPSRLDQAKVIASLMRRECQKFEVELSYVAPEILVHELQSVADEHGFAAVPNRLTRLLTDPLLRAARTGQRRLVLEQPQLSESVPATIPRDTSQELK
;
A
#
# COMPACT_ATOMS: atom_id res chain seq x y z
N MET A 1 33.99 -37.36 19.05
CA MET A 1 33.53 -37.44 20.45
C MET A 1 32.32 -36.46 20.57
N ARG A 2 31.11 -37.01 20.55
CA ARG A 2 29.91 -36.22 20.81
C ARG A 2 29.79 -36.02 22.33
N GLN A 3 30.08 -34.82 22.79
CA GLN A 3 29.84 -34.45 24.19
C GLN A 3 28.34 -34.58 24.46
N HIS A 4 27.98 -35.44 25.41
CA HIS A 4 26.59 -35.65 25.82
C HIS A 4 26.06 -34.37 26.48
N PRO A 5 25.08 -33.68 25.90
CA PRO A 5 24.56 -32.43 26.43
C PRO A 5 23.97 -32.58 27.85
N LEU A 6 23.53 -33.77 28.22
CA LEU A 6 23.03 -34.09 29.55
C LEU A 6 24.08 -34.00 30.65
N LEU A 7 25.33 -34.40 30.37
CA LEU A 7 26.42 -34.39 31.37
C LEU A 7 26.86 -32.98 31.71
N MET A 8 26.92 -32.08 30.70
CA MET A 8 27.21 -30.65 30.90
C MET A 8 26.10 -29.96 31.71
N TRP A 9 24.84 -30.34 31.48
CA TRP A 9 23.70 -29.81 32.24
C TRP A 9 23.73 -30.23 33.70
N LEU A 10 24.05 -31.49 33.99
CA LEU A 10 24.19 -32.02 35.35
C LEU A 10 25.34 -31.38 36.11
N LEU A 11 26.48 -31.12 35.44
CA LEU A 11 27.64 -30.45 36.05
C LEU A 11 27.33 -28.98 36.38
N GLN A 12 26.64 -28.27 35.49
CA GLN A 12 26.21 -26.89 35.74
C GLN A 12 25.18 -26.80 36.86
N ALA A 13 24.23 -27.73 36.93
CA ALA A 13 23.26 -27.81 38.00
C ALA A 13 23.92 -28.10 39.38
N ALA A 14 24.88 -29.04 39.43
CA ALA A 14 25.61 -29.34 40.64
C ALA A 14 26.45 -28.15 41.16
N MET A 15 27.13 -27.44 40.23
CA MET A 15 27.90 -26.23 40.57
C MET A 15 27.01 -25.11 41.08
N PHE A 16 25.82 -24.96 40.49
CA PHE A 16 24.82 -23.97 40.91
C PHE A 16 24.29 -24.29 42.32
N PHE A 17 23.95 -25.54 42.60
CA PHE A 17 23.51 -25.99 43.95
C PHE A 17 24.59 -25.81 45.02
N PHE A 18 25.86 -26.03 44.67
CA PHE A 18 26.99 -25.79 45.58
C PHE A 18 27.14 -24.32 45.95
N LEU A 19 27.07 -23.39 44.95
CA LEU A 19 27.08 -21.95 45.14
C LEU A 19 25.91 -21.47 45.99
N LEU A 20 24.71 -22.02 45.74
CA LEU A 20 23.49 -21.74 46.52
C LEU A 20 23.67 -22.09 48.01
N LYS A 21 24.28 -23.25 48.32
CA LYS A 21 24.52 -23.71 49.66
C LYS A 21 25.56 -22.84 50.40
N LEU A 22 26.54 -22.32 49.65
CA LEU A 22 27.56 -21.38 50.19
C LEU A 22 26.96 -20.05 50.58
N VAL A 23 26.07 -19.47 49.73
CA VAL A 23 25.43 -18.19 49.97
C VAL A 23 24.36 -18.29 51.08
N ALA A 24 23.69 -19.44 51.22
CA ALA A 24 22.71 -19.66 52.28
C ALA A 24 23.29 -19.62 53.71
N GLY A 25 24.61 -19.88 53.86
CA GLY A 25 25.31 -19.83 55.13
C GLY A 25 25.64 -18.39 55.62
N LEU A 26 25.43 -17.37 54.83
CA LEU A 26 25.67 -15.97 55.21
C LEU A 26 24.46 -15.33 55.91
N PRO A 27 24.66 -14.32 56.81
CA PRO A 27 23.58 -13.57 57.45
C PRO A 27 22.72 -12.88 56.35
N GLY A 28 21.46 -13.20 56.31
CA GLY A 28 20.55 -12.74 55.22
C GLY A 28 20.60 -13.60 53.95
N GLY A 29 21.48 -14.63 53.91
CA GLY A 29 21.72 -15.46 52.71
C GLY A 29 20.48 -16.26 52.28
N THR A 30 19.62 -16.63 53.22
CA THR A 30 18.38 -17.36 52.91
C THR A 30 17.42 -16.53 52.02
N VAL A 31 17.29 -15.22 52.27
CA VAL A 31 16.46 -14.35 51.43
C VAL A 31 17.05 -14.17 50.03
N ILE A 32 18.39 -14.00 49.97
CA ILE A 32 19.10 -13.84 48.70
C ILE A 32 19.01 -15.14 47.87
N VAL A 33 19.19 -16.32 48.51
CA VAL A 33 19.05 -17.64 47.88
C VAL A 33 17.65 -17.83 47.34
N THR A 34 16.61 -17.52 48.14
CA THR A 34 15.22 -17.63 47.69
C THR A 34 14.93 -16.76 46.49
N LEU A 35 15.41 -15.52 46.50
CA LEU A 35 15.27 -14.60 45.37
C LEU A 35 15.97 -15.10 44.10
N LEU A 36 17.19 -15.62 44.23
CA LEU A 36 17.95 -16.20 43.09
C LEU A 36 17.26 -17.44 42.51
N VAL A 37 16.68 -18.32 43.38
CA VAL A 37 15.91 -19.48 42.91
C VAL A 37 14.66 -19.05 42.15
N VAL A 38 13.93 -18.05 42.66
CA VAL A 38 12.73 -17.56 42.00
C VAL A 38 13.08 -16.96 40.64
N VAL A 39 14.16 -16.15 40.56
CA VAL A 39 14.65 -15.59 39.29
C VAL A 39 15.08 -16.68 38.31
N ALA A 40 15.83 -17.68 38.77
CA ALA A 40 16.25 -18.80 37.93
C ALA A 40 15.08 -19.63 37.41
N LEU A 41 14.06 -19.87 38.24
CA LEU A 41 12.84 -20.54 37.84
C LEU A 41 12.07 -19.71 36.78
N LEU A 42 11.94 -18.39 36.98
CA LEU A 42 11.31 -17.51 36.01
C LEU A 42 12.04 -17.53 34.66
N VAL A 43 13.39 -17.46 34.68
CA VAL A 43 14.21 -17.56 33.48
C VAL A 43 14.04 -18.94 32.81
N ALA A 44 14.03 -20.03 33.57
CA ALA A 44 13.80 -21.38 33.03
C ALA A 44 12.42 -21.55 32.41
N VAL A 45 11.37 -21.01 33.04
CA VAL A 45 10.00 -20.99 32.50
C VAL A 45 9.93 -20.21 31.21
N ILE A 46 10.56 -19.02 31.15
CA ILE A 46 10.59 -18.20 29.94
C ILE A 46 11.33 -18.94 28.81
N LEU A 47 12.49 -19.54 29.08
CA LEU A 47 13.24 -20.32 28.09
C LEU A 47 12.46 -21.54 27.62
N TRP A 48 11.73 -22.21 28.53
CA TRP A 48 10.85 -23.31 28.19
C TRP A 48 9.66 -22.84 27.31
N MET A 49 9.04 -21.72 27.65
CA MET A 49 7.97 -21.11 26.83
C MET A 49 8.48 -20.74 25.44
N LEU A 50 9.67 -20.15 25.33
CA LEU A 50 10.31 -19.80 24.05
C LEU A 50 10.56 -21.04 23.19
N LYS A 51 10.89 -22.17 23.83
CA LYS A 51 11.22 -23.42 23.11
C LYS A 51 9.98 -24.24 22.71
N TYR A 52 8.97 -24.32 23.58
CA TYR A 52 7.85 -25.27 23.43
C TYR A 52 6.46 -24.62 23.29
N ARG A 53 6.28 -23.40 23.73
CA ARG A 53 5.00 -22.69 23.72
C ARG A 53 5.13 -21.30 23.05
N ARG A 54 5.54 -21.30 21.80
CA ARG A 54 5.82 -20.08 21.02
C ARG A 54 4.64 -19.10 20.96
N ALA A 55 3.40 -19.61 20.84
CA ALA A 55 2.20 -18.78 20.82
C ALA A 55 1.98 -17.98 22.12
N THR A 56 2.30 -18.61 23.28
CA THR A 56 2.17 -17.95 24.60
C THR A 56 3.29 -16.94 24.83
N ALA A 57 4.50 -17.26 24.36
CA ALA A 57 5.64 -16.34 24.40
C ALA A 57 5.42 -15.12 23.47
N ALA A 58 4.77 -15.29 22.32
CA ALA A 58 4.39 -14.20 21.42
C ALA A 58 3.39 -13.24 22.08
N GLY A 59 2.42 -13.78 22.84
CA GLY A 59 1.48 -12.95 23.61
C GLY A 59 2.17 -12.11 24.70
N LEU A 60 3.17 -12.69 25.39
CA LEU A 60 3.98 -11.97 26.37
C LEU A 60 4.84 -10.87 25.74
N TYR A 61 5.41 -11.13 24.57
CA TYR A 61 6.24 -10.18 23.82
C TYR A 61 5.46 -8.99 23.28
N GLN A 62 4.14 -9.11 23.12
CA GLN A 62 3.27 -8.00 22.73
C GLN A 62 3.13 -6.92 23.79
N THR A 63 3.43 -7.22 25.07
CA THR A 63 3.44 -6.23 26.13
C THR A 63 4.80 -5.56 26.28
N THR A 64 4.82 -4.26 26.64
CA THR A 64 6.07 -3.49 26.83
C THR A 64 6.98 -4.13 27.89
N VAL A 65 6.39 -4.62 28.98
CA VAL A 65 7.09 -5.31 30.06
C VAL A 65 7.60 -6.67 29.60
N GLY A 66 6.79 -7.42 28.86
CA GLY A 66 7.18 -8.73 28.32
C GLY A 66 8.34 -8.63 27.32
N ARG A 67 8.38 -7.60 26.47
CA ARG A 67 9.51 -7.30 25.56
C ARG A 67 10.82 -7.07 26.33
N TRP A 68 10.74 -6.26 27.38
CA TRP A 68 11.90 -5.99 28.23
C TRP A 68 12.40 -7.26 28.92
N ILE A 69 11.52 -8.08 29.49
CA ILE A 69 11.86 -9.33 30.18
C ILE A 69 12.47 -10.34 29.21
N VAL A 70 11.81 -10.65 28.08
CA VAL A 70 12.30 -11.60 27.08
C VAL A 70 13.61 -11.12 26.46
N GLY A 71 13.74 -9.83 26.12
CA GLY A 71 14.95 -9.26 25.58
C GLY A 71 16.12 -9.33 26.58
N THR A 72 15.87 -9.18 27.88
CA THR A 72 16.89 -9.31 28.93
C THR A 72 17.30 -10.76 29.11
N VAL A 73 16.35 -11.70 29.15
CA VAL A 73 16.64 -13.15 29.25
C VAL A 73 17.42 -13.64 28.03
N CYS A 74 17.05 -13.20 26.82
CA CYS A 74 17.77 -13.56 25.60
C CYS A 74 19.20 -13.01 25.59
N ARG A 75 19.41 -11.77 26.08
CA ARG A 75 20.76 -11.19 26.25
C ARG A 75 21.61 -11.94 27.25
N LEU A 76 21.06 -12.30 28.39
CA LEU A 76 21.75 -13.06 29.44
C LEU A 76 22.06 -14.49 29.01
N SER A 77 21.21 -15.12 28.22
CA SER A 77 21.41 -16.48 27.71
C SER A 77 22.26 -16.55 26.43
N GLN A 78 22.73 -15.41 25.91
CA GLN A 78 23.43 -15.30 24.61
C GLN A 78 22.66 -15.93 23.44
N GLN A 79 21.35 -16.11 23.59
CA GLN A 79 20.47 -16.57 22.53
C GLN A 79 19.88 -15.37 21.81
N GLN A 80 19.90 -15.38 20.49
CA GLN A 80 19.11 -14.41 19.74
C GLN A 80 17.62 -14.68 20.01
N PRO A 81 16.78 -13.65 20.23
CA PRO A 81 15.35 -13.86 20.34
C PRO A 81 14.89 -14.63 19.10
N PRO A 82 14.04 -15.67 19.29
CA PRO A 82 13.57 -16.44 18.14
C PRO A 82 12.98 -15.49 17.10
N VAL A 83 13.42 -15.63 15.87
CA VAL A 83 13.01 -14.81 14.72
C VAL A 83 11.48 -14.68 14.66
N ASP A 84 10.76 -15.75 15.03
CA ASP A 84 9.30 -15.77 15.11
C ASP A 84 8.67 -14.83 16.16
N LEU A 85 9.39 -14.45 17.21
CA LEU A 85 8.88 -13.54 18.25
C LEU A 85 9.17 -12.05 17.92
N VAL A 86 10.33 -11.79 17.34
CA VAL A 86 10.66 -10.48 16.78
C VAL A 86 9.75 -10.21 15.58
N ASN A 87 9.46 -11.21 14.79
CA ASN A 87 8.65 -11.13 13.58
C ASN A 87 7.14 -11.09 13.79
N ALA A 88 6.58 -11.30 15.00
CA ALA A 88 5.13 -11.20 15.15
C ALA A 88 4.61 -9.76 14.91
N GLU A 89 5.36 -8.72 15.30
CA GLU A 89 5.09 -7.33 14.89
C GLU A 89 5.65 -7.03 13.48
N GLU A 90 6.82 -7.56 13.12
CA GLU A 90 7.37 -7.43 11.77
C GLU A 90 6.58 -8.22 10.73
N VAL A 91 6.05 -9.41 11.06
CA VAL A 91 5.14 -10.15 10.17
C VAL A 91 3.82 -9.38 10.00
N ALA A 92 3.34 -8.69 11.02
CA ALA A 92 2.19 -7.79 10.88
C ALA A 92 2.49 -6.54 10.04
N GLN A 93 3.77 -6.16 9.92
CA GLN A 93 4.27 -5.04 9.11
C GLN A 93 5.04 -5.53 7.88
N SER A 94 4.79 -6.72 7.37
CA SER A 94 5.53 -7.28 6.24
C SER A 94 4.76 -7.18 4.92
N LEU A 95 5.47 -7.45 3.83
CA LEU A 95 4.82 -7.66 2.53
C LEU A 95 3.94 -8.92 2.60
N ALA A 96 2.69 -8.80 2.12
CA ALA A 96 1.79 -9.94 1.94
C ALA A 96 2.22 -10.81 0.76
N LEU A 97 2.78 -10.16 -0.28
CA LEU A 97 3.20 -10.83 -1.51
C LEU A 97 4.64 -11.28 -1.37
N ARG A 98 4.86 -12.58 -1.16
CA ARG A 98 6.18 -13.18 -0.96
C ARG A 98 6.52 -14.26 -1.97
N THR A 99 5.51 -14.95 -2.46
CA THR A 99 5.67 -16.08 -3.39
C THR A 99 5.03 -15.79 -4.73
N THR A 100 5.44 -16.51 -5.78
CA THR A 100 4.82 -16.42 -7.11
C THR A 100 3.31 -16.64 -7.05
N ASN A 101 2.84 -17.53 -6.17
CA ASN A 101 1.41 -17.80 -6.02
C ASN A 101 0.65 -16.61 -5.41
N ASP A 102 1.24 -15.92 -4.42
CA ASP A 102 0.64 -14.72 -3.82
C ASP A 102 0.47 -13.62 -4.89
N PHE A 103 1.51 -13.43 -5.72
CA PHE A 103 1.45 -12.48 -6.83
C PHE A 103 0.38 -12.85 -7.85
N ALA A 104 0.25 -14.12 -8.23
CA ALA A 104 -0.78 -14.59 -9.16
C ALA A 104 -2.20 -14.39 -8.60
N GLN A 105 -2.41 -14.61 -7.31
CA GLN A 105 -3.68 -14.36 -6.65
C GLN A 105 -3.99 -12.86 -6.57
N ALA A 106 -3.03 -12.04 -6.17
CA ALA A 106 -3.18 -10.58 -6.11
C ALA A 106 -3.47 -9.98 -7.49
N THR A 107 -2.81 -10.46 -8.54
CA THR A 107 -3.06 -10.05 -9.92
C THR A 107 -4.52 -10.30 -10.32
N ARG A 108 -5.05 -11.49 -10.02
CA ARG A 108 -6.47 -11.81 -10.29
C ARG A 108 -7.42 -10.92 -9.51
N LEU A 109 -7.11 -10.62 -8.24
CA LEU A 109 -7.92 -9.69 -7.42
C LEU A 109 -7.90 -8.26 -7.99
N LEU A 110 -6.75 -7.78 -8.44
CA LEU A 110 -6.65 -6.46 -9.06
C LEU A 110 -7.43 -6.40 -10.38
N MET A 111 -7.30 -7.39 -11.27
CA MET A 111 -8.05 -7.47 -12.53
C MET A 111 -9.57 -7.54 -12.30
N SER A 112 -10.02 -8.21 -11.25
CA SER A 112 -11.46 -8.27 -10.91
C SER A 112 -12.00 -6.97 -10.32
N SER A 113 -11.14 -6.06 -9.87
CA SER A 113 -11.51 -4.79 -9.24
C SER A 113 -11.25 -3.56 -10.12
N VAL A 114 -10.35 -3.67 -11.11
CA VAL A 114 -9.97 -2.58 -12.03
C VAL A 114 -10.09 -3.08 -13.46
N TYR A 115 -11.25 -2.88 -14.06
CA TYR A 115 -11.58 -3.42 -15.38
C TYR A 115 -10.86 -2.69 -16.52
N GLY A 116 -10.51 -3.46 -17.56
CA GLY A 116 -9.97 -2.94 -18.82
C GLY A 116 -8.49 -2.55 -18.79
N HIS A 117 -7.76 -2.95 -17.74
CA HIS A 117 -6.35 -2.69 -17.58
C HIS A 117 -5.53 -3.95 -17.29
N ASP A 118 -6.00 -5.10 -17.76
CA ASP A 118 -5.43 -6.41 -17.43
C ASP A 118 -3.95 -6.51 -17.79
N GLN A 119 -3.56 -5.99 -18.96
CA GLN A 119 -2.16 -5.97 -19.38
C GLN A 119 -1.31 -5.08 -18.47
N ALA A 120 -1.76 -3.87 -18.18
CA ALA A 120 -1.08 -2.94 -17.30
C ALA A 120 -0.89 -3.52 -15.88
N ILE A 121 -1.91 -4.20 -15.37
CA ILE A 121 -1.86 -4.89 -14.08
C ILE A 121 -0.87 -6.05 -14.13
N SER A 122 -0.90 -6.86 -15.19
CA SER A 122 0.04 -7.98 -15.36
C SER A 122 1.48 -7.52 -15.39
N ASP A 123 1.78 -6.49 -16.17
CA ASP A 123 3.15 -5.96 -16.32
C ASP A 123 3.65 -5.37 -14.99
N LEU A 124 2.80 -4.59 -14.30
CA LEU A 124 3.12 -4.02 -12.99
C LEU A 124 3.41 -5.12 -11.96
N MET A 125 2.54 -6.13 -11.88
CA MET A 125 2.67 -7.21 -10.90
C MET A 125 3.86 -8.11 -11.20
N LEU A 126 4.16 -8.37 -12.48
CA LEU A 126 5.34 -9.13 -12.88
C LEU A 126 6.64 -8.40 -12.49
N HIS A 127 6.69 -7.09 -12.69
CA HIS A 127 7.86 -6.28 -12.30
C HIS A 127 8.03 -6.25 -10.78
N LEU A 128 6.94 -6.03 -10.02
CA LEU A 128 6.96 -6.08 -8.56
C LEU A 128 7.38 -7.45 -8.03
N GLN A 129 6.88 -8.53 -8.65
CA GLN A 129 7.30 -9.89 -8.30
C GLN A 129 8.81 -10.06 -8.46
N LYS A 130 9.37 -9.67 -9.60
CA LYS A 130 10.82 -9.72 -9.84
C LYS A 130 11.58 -8.91 -8.79
N SER A 131 11.14 -7.69 -8.49
CA SER A 131 11.76 -6.83 -7.49
C SER A 131 11.74 -7.44 -6.08
N VAL A 132 10.61 -8.00 -5.64
CA VAL A 132 10.47 -8.62 -4.32
C VAL A 132 11.31 -9.92 -4.22
N LEU A 133 11.26 -10.78 -5.25
CA LEU A 133 12.02 -12.03 -5.25
C LEU A 133 13.53 -11.79 -5.29
N LEU A 134 14.00 -10.82 -6.09
CA LEU A 134 15.43 -10.43 -6.13
C LEU A 134 15.89 -9.92 -4.76
N ARG A 135 15.07 -9.16 -4.03
CA ARG A 135 15.40 -8.67 -2.69
C ARG A 135 15.56 -9.78 -1.67
N GLN A 136 14.79 -10.87 -1.78
CA GLN A 136 14.93 -12.02 -0.89
C GLN A 136 16.27 -12.73 -1.07
N SER A 137 16.89 -12.62 -2.24
CA SER A 137 18.21 -13.20 -2.57
C SER A 137 19.39 -12.26 -2.35
N GLN A 138 19.16 -10.97 -2.09
CA GLN A 138 20.22 -9.97 -1.96
C GLN A 138 20.78 -9.88 -0.54
N THR A 139 22.08 -9.59 -0.44
CA THR A 139 22.75 -9.27 0.83
C THR A 139 22.32 -7.90 1.37
N ALA A 140 22.49 -7.67 2.67
CA ALA A 140 22.00 -6.47 3.38
C ALA A 140 22.44 -5.12 2.76
N VAL A 141 23.54 -5.08 2.03
CA VAL A 141 24.10 -3.83 1.45
C VAL A 141 23.25 -3.25 0.31
N THR A 142 22.51 -4.09 -0.43
CA THR A 142 21.71 -3.67 -1.58
C THR A 142 20.23 -3.44 -1.25
N ARG A 143 19.82 -3.67 0.00
CA ARG A 143 18.41 -3.61 0.42
C ARG A 143 17.87 -2.20 0.69
N ASN A 144 18.69 -1.16 0.69
CA ASN A 144 18.29 0.19 1.10
C ASN A 144 17.34 0.91 0.13
N LEU A 145 17.15 0.40 -1.11
CA LEU A 145 16.29 1.04 -2.10
C LEU A 145 14.81 0.70 -1.88
N PRO A 146 13.86 1.52 -2.34
CA PRO A 146 12.42 1.24 -2.28
C PRO A 146 12.01 -0.09 -2.95
N VAL A 147 10.91 -0.72 -2.53
CA VAL A 147 10.37 -1.95 -3.15
C VAL A 147 10.12 -1.76 -4.64
N GLY A 148 9.64 -0.58 -4.99
CA GLY A 148 9.45 -0.18 -6.37
C GLY A 148 9.22 1.32 -6.47
N ILE A 149 9.55 1.87 -7.64
CA ILE A 149 9.24 3.24 -8.05
C ILE A 149 8.59 3.15 -9.41
N HIS A 150 7.27 3.29 -9.46
CA HIS A 150 6.47 3.10 -10.67
C HIS A 150 5.72 4.37 -11.05
N VAL A 151 5.59 4.60 -12.34
CA VAL A 151 4.73 5.65 -12.90
C VAL A 151 3.54 5.00 -13.60
N LEU A 152 2.32 5.35 -13.22
CA LEU A 152 1.10 4.98 -13.92
C LEU A 152 0.65 6.17 -14.77
N ALA A 153 0.69 6.03 -16.08
CA ALA A 153 0.38 7.08 -17.03
C ALA A 153 -0.88 6.79 -17.84
N GLY A 154 -1.69 7.81 -18.09
CA GLY A 154 -2.91 7.69 -18.88
C GLY A 154 -3.90 8.80 -18.62
N PRO A 155 -5.05 8.83 -19.34
CA PRO A 155 -6.08 9.86 -19.20
C PRO A 155 -6.63 9.92 -17.77
N SER A 156 -7.08 11.10 -17.34
CA SER A 156 -7.66 11.30 -16.01
C SER A 156 -8.96 10.50 -15.86
N GLY A 157 -9.25 10.05 -14.62
CA GLY A 157 -10.51 9.37 -14.30
C GLY A 157 -10.64 7.91 -14.73
N PHE A 158 -9.62 7.30 -15.33
CA PHE A 158 -9.66 5.91 -15.82
C PHE A 158 -8.91 4.90 -14.94
N GLY A 159 -9.02 5.02 -13.62
CA GLY A 159 -8.67 3.92 -12.69
C GLY A 159 -7.27 3.94 -12.10
N LYS A 160 -6.33 4.83 -12.50
CA LYS A 160 -4.96 4.89 -11.97
C LYS A 160 -4.91 4.96 -10.44
N ARG A 161 -5.65 5.91 -9.85
CA ARG A 161 -5.76 6.05 -8.39
C ARG A 161 -6.35 4.80 -7.74
N THR A 162 -7.40 4.23 -8.35
CA THR A 162 -8.03 3.00 -7.86
C THR A 162 -7.05 1.85 -7.86
N LEU A 163 -6.30 1.66 -8.96
CA LEU A 163 -5.27 0.62 -9.05
C LEU A 163 -4.21 0.79 -7.96
N SER A 164 -3.69 2.01 -7.77
CA SER A 164 -2.65 2.29 -6.77
C SER A 164 -3.13 2.01 -5.35
N LEU A 165 -4.35 2.41 -5.01
CA LEU A 165 -4.96 2.15 -3.70
C LEU A 165 -5.17 0.64 -3.48
N ARG A 166 -5.68 -0.08 -4.49
CA ARG A 166 -5.87 -1.54 -4.42
C ARG A 166 -4.55 -2.28 -4.33
N LEU A 167 -3.53 -1.82 -5.09
CA LEU A 167 -2.18 -2.36 -5.01
C LEU A 167 -1.62 -2.26 -3.59
N GLY A 168 -1.74 -1.08 -2.96
CA GLY A 168 -1.31 -0.88 -1.56
C GLY A 168 -2.07 -1.79 -0.57
N GLN A 169 -3.34 -2.10 -0.85
CA GLN A 169 -4.14 -3.00 -0.03
C GLN A 169 -3.69 -4.47 -0.11
N VAL A 170 -3.24 -4.92 -1.29
CA VAL A 170 -2.82 -6.32 -1.49
C VAL A 170 -1.33 -6.54 -1.20
N LEU A 171 -0.51 -5.50 -1.31
CA LEU A 171 0.94 -5.61 -1.15
C LEU A 171 1.38 -5.85 0.30
N HIS A 172 0.68 -5.26 1.27
CA HIS A 172 1.05 -5.28 2.68
C HIS A 172 0.07 -6.08 3.52
N VAL A 173 0.56 -6.80 4.52
CA VAL A 173 -0.30 -7.55 5.47
C VAL A 173 -1.22 -6.59 6.24
N ARG A 174 -0.68 -5.44 6.65
CA ARG A 174 -1.46 -4.32 7.18
C ARG A 174 -1.29 -3.13 6.26
N PRO A 175 -2.28 -2.86 5.38
CA PRO A 175 -2.19 -1.76 4.45
C PRO A 175 -1.94 -0.44 5.15
N SER A 176 -0.91 0.27 4.72
CA SER A 176 -0.64 1.65 5.06
C SER A 176 -0.36 2.41 3.78
N ILE A 177 -1.25 3.34 3.45
CA ILE A 177 -1.23 4.04 2.18
C ILE A 177 -1.19 5.53 2.47
N GLN A 178 -0.17 6.21 1.95
CA GLN A 178 -0.04 7.65 1.97
C GLN A 178 -0.36 8.20 0.58
N TYR A 179 -1.11 9.28 0.54
CA TYR A 179 -1.51 9.92 -0.70
C TYR A 179 -1.21 11.41 -0.65
N TYR A 180 -0.46 11.88 -1.64
CA TYR A 180 -0.06 13.27 -1.78
C TYR A 180 -0.39 13.76 -3.18
N ASP A 181 -0.97 14.96 -3.28
CA ASP A 181 -1.16 15.63 -4.56
C ASP A 181 0.03 16.55 -4.83
N LEU A 182 0.77 16.29 -5.90
CA LEU A 182 1.91 17.09 -6.29
C LEU A 182 1.50 18.46 -6.83
N ALA A 183 0.24 18.65 -7.22
CA ALA A 183 -0.28 19.96 -7.59
C ALA A 183 -0.32 20.93 -6.39
N ASP A 184 -0.48 20.40 -5.18
CA ASP A 184 -0.47 21.18 -3.93
C ASP A 184 0.96 21.43 -3.41
N LEU A 185 1.96 20.77 -3.98
CA LEU A 185 3.37 20.79 -3.54
C LEU A 185 4.26 21.57 -4.54
N GLN A 186 3.79 22.72 -5.03
CA GLN A 186 4.49 23.52 -6.03
C GLN A 186 5.75 24.19 -5.47
N ASP A 187 5.65 24.77 -4.28
CA ASP A 187 6.75 25.44 -3.61
C ASP A 187 7.66 24.42 -2.90
N VAL A 188 8.90 24.32 -3.33
CA VAL A 188 9.84 23.29 -2.88
C VAL A 188 10.08 23.29 -1.37
N ALA A 189 10.30 24.45 -0.75
CA ALA A 189 10.61 24.53 0.67
C ALA A 189 9.44 24.13 1.56
N PRO A 190 8.22 24.71 1.44
CA PRO A 190 7.07 24.30 2.23
C PRO A 190 6.61 22.88 1.90
N ALA A 191 6.66 22.45 0.64
CA ALA A 191 6.35 21.08 0.26
C ALA A 191 7.30 20.07 0.93
N TRP A 192 8.58 20.38 0.95
CA TRP A 192 9.59 19.54 1.60
C TRP A 192 9.37 19.46 3.10
N SER A 193 9.14 20.60 3.78
CA SER A 193 8.83 20.64 5.20
C SER A 193 7.54 19.89 5.53
N ALA A 194 6.52 19.96 4.68
CA ALA A 194 5.29 19.21 4.87
C ALA A 194 5.52 17.68 4.82
N LEU A 195 6.35 17.20 3.89
CA LEU A 195 6.62 15.77 3.73
C LEU A 195 7.65 15.24 4.73
N PHE A 196 8.76 15.96 4.92
CA PHE A 196 9.91 15.47 5.67
C PHE A 196 10.14 16.19 7.01
N GLY A 197 9.30 17.18 7.32
CA GLY A 197 9.39 17.96 8.55
C GLY A 197 10.38 19.12 8.49
N ASP A 198 10.33 19.92 9.51
CA ASP A 198 11.26 21.01 9.82
C ASP A 198 11.53 21.04 11.34
N ALA A 199 12.33 22.00 11.81
CA ALA A 199 12.68 22.10 13.24
C ALA A 199 11.46 22.23 14.17
N SER A 200 10.31 22.67 13.66
CA SER A 200 9.11 22.96 14.46
C SER A 200 8.08 21.82 14.45
N ARG A 201 8.06 21.00 13.41
CA ARG A 201 7.04 19.96 13.21
C ARG A 201 7.57 18.73 12.48
N PRO A 202 7.04 17.52 12.81
CA PRO A 202 7.36 16.31 12.08
C PRO A 202 6.81 16.36 10.65
N GLY A 203 7.48 15.69 9.73
CA GLY A 203 6.97 15.52 8.37
C GLY A 203 5.87 14.49 8.30
N GLN A 204 4.91 14.70 7.40
CA GLN A 204 3.80 13.75 7.20
C GLN A 204 4.30 12.42 6.68
N LEU A 205 5.15 12.43 5.65
CA LEU A 205 5.70 11.21 5.06
C LEU A 205 6.75 10.57 5.97
N SER A 206 7.68 11.37 6.50
CA SER A 206 8.73 10.88 7.39
C SER A 206 8.17 10.29 8.68
N GLY A 207 7.19 10.94 9.28
CA GLY A 207 6.48 10.43 10.46
C GLY A 207 5.73 9.14 10.16
N ALA A 208 4.96 9.09 9.06
CA ALA A 208 4.20 7.90 8.67
C ALA A 208 5.12 6.67 8.44
N ILE A 209 6.28 6.87 7.79
CA ILE A 209 7.25 5.78 7.54
C ILE A 209 7.97 5.39 8.83
N SER A 210 8.28 6.35 9.70
CA SER A 210 8.88 6.08 11.02
C SER A 210 7.97 5.21 11.89
N ASP A 211 6.67 5.49 11.86
CA ASP A 211 5.67 4.71 12.61
C ASP A 211 5.41 3.34 11.99
N ARG A 212 5.37 3.28 10.66
CA ARG A 212 5.12 2.06 9.89
C ARG A 212 6.01 2.02 8.65
N PRO A 213 7.09 1.24 8.64
CA PRO A 213 8.04 1.21 7.52
C PRO A 213 7.44 0.67 6.21
N PHE A 214 6.44 -0.22 6.29
CA PHE A 214 5.80 -0.85 5.13
C PHE A 214 4.67 0.04 4.60
N GLN A 215 4.99 0.92 3.66
CA GLN A 215 4.08 1.93 3.12
C GLN A 215 3.94 1.80 1.60
N THR A 216 2.74 2.06 1.11
CA THR A 216 2.54 2.45 -0.29
C THR A 216 2.33 3.95 -0.35
N VAL A 217 3.23 4.65 -1.00
CA VAL A 217 3.21 6.11 -1.14
C VAL A 217 2.77 6.46 -2.55
N ILE A 218 1.64 7.13 -2.67
CA ILE A 218 1.04 7.54 -3.94
C ILE A 218 1.22 9.05 -4.10
N PHE A 219 1.91 9.45 -5.16
CA PHE A 219 2.03 10.83 -5.58
C PHE A 219 1.18 11.07 -6.83
N ASP A 220 0.12 11.82 -6.69
CA ASP A 220 -0.78 12.17 -7.79
C ASP A 220 -0.32 13.43 -8.51
N ASN A 221 -0.78 13.64 -9.75
CA ASN A 221 -0.47 14.81 -10.58
C ASN A 221 1.02 15.03 -10.85
N LEU A 222 1.79 13.95 -11.15
CA LEU A 222 3.22 14.04 -11.47
C LEU A 222 3.51 15.08 -12.58
N ASN A 223 2.61 15.22 -13.55
CA ASN A 223 2.69 16.20 -14.64
C ASN A 223 2.56 17.67 -14.19
N ARG A 224 2.19 17.92 -12.93
CA ARG A 224 2.09 19.25 -12.33
C ARG A 224 3.18 19.53 -11.30
N ALA A 225 4.01 18.55 -10.99
CA ALA A 225 5.10 18.71 -10.02
C ALA A 225 6.15 19.69 -10.53
N SER A 226 6.71 20.48 -9.62
CA SER A 226 7.84 21.37 -9.99
C SER A 226 9.12 20.57 -10.19
N ALA A 227 9.90 20.92 -11.23
CA ALA A 227 11.15 20.24 -11.53
C ALA A 227 12.15 20.25 -10.34
N PRO A 228 12.37 21.36 -9.62
CA PRO A 228 13.28 21.37 -8.46
C PRO A 228 12.83 20.44 -7.31
N PHE A 229 11.51 20.29 -7.13
CA PHE A 229 10.97 19.33 -6.14
C PHE A 229 11.29 17.88 -6.55
N LEU A 230 11.06 17.54 -7.82
CA LEU A 230 11.35 16.20 -8.36
C LEU A 230 12.86 15.87 -8.31
N GLU A 231 13.73 16.83 -8.61
CA GLU A 231 15.19 16.67 -8.47
C GLU A 231 15.59 16.35 -7.03
N ARG A 232 15.02 17.07 -6.07
CA ARG A 232 15.26 16.84 -4.65
C ARG A 232 14.71 15.49 -4.22
N LEU A 233 13.52 15.12 -4.65
CA LEU A 233 12.92 13.82 -4.38
C LEU A 233 13.74 12.68 -4.99
N ALA A 234 14.25 12.85 -6.22
CA ALA A 234 15.11 11.87 -6.87
C ALA A 234 16.36 11.53 -6.04
N LYS A 235 17.00 12.54 -5.42
CA LYS A 235 18.19 12.33 -4.57
C LYS A 235 17.89 11.45 -3.37
N VAL A 236 16.75 11.64 -2.69
CA VAL A 236 16.39 10.81 -1.53
C VAL A 236 15.90 9.41 -1.95
N LEU A 237 15.22 9.28 -3.10
CA LEU A 237 14.84 7.99 -3.66
C LEU A 237 16.08 7.18 -4.08
N ALA A 238 17.06 7.82 -4.71
CA ALA A 238 18.33 7.19 -5.08
C ALA A 238 19.13 6.74 -3.85
N ALA A 239 19.11 7.53 -2.77
CA ALA A 239 19.76 7.19 -1.51
C ALA A 239 18.99 6.11 -0.72
N GLY A 240 17.71 5.84 -1.07
CA GLY A 240 16.82 4.93 -0.35
C GLY A 240 16.49 5.39 1.07
N ARG A 241 16.77 6.65 1.40
CA ARG A 241 16.57 7.22 2.74
C ARG A 241 16.44 8.74 2.70
N ALA A 242 15.74 9.29 3.67
CA ALA A 242 15.69 10.73 3.93
C ALA A 242 15.97 11.02 5.40
N ALA A 243 16.38 12.26 5.72
CA ALA A 243 16.42 12.71 7.09
C ALA A 243 15.07 13.36 7.46
N ASP A 244 14.53 13.00 8.62
CA ASP A 244 13.41 13.72 9.22
C ASP A 244 13.86 15.08 9.70
N GLY A 245 13.18 16.14 9.30
CA GLY A 245 13.60 17.52 9.56
C GLY A 245 13.51 17.92 11.03
N GLN A 246 12.63 17.31 11.82
CA GLN A 246 12.47 17.59 13.23
C GLN A 246 13.49 16.83 14.09
N THR A 247 13.66 15.53 13.83
CA THR A 247 14.47 14.66 14.69
C THR A 247 15.88 14.46 14.18
N GLY A 248 16.15 14.81 12.92
CA GLY A 248 17.41 14.53 12.23
C GLY A 248 17.66 13.03 11.95
N ARG A 249 16.74 12.15 12.32
CA ARG A 249 16.87 10.70 12.12
C ARG A 249 16.76 10.33 10.64
N ALA A 250 17.62 9.41 10.20
CA ALA A 250 17.49 8.81 8.88
C ALA A 250 16.31 7.83 8.85
N ILE A 251 15.45 8.00 7.85
CA ILE A 251 14.27 7.17 7.60
C ILE A 251 14.55 6.36 6.35
N SER A 252 14.42 5.04 6.43
CA SER A 252 14.65 4.13 5.31
C SER A 252 13.37 3.96 4.47
N PHE A 253 13.53 3.95 3.15
CA PHE A 253 12.46 3.63 2.19
C PHE A 253 12.49 2.16 1.74
N GLU A 254 13.30 1.34 2.37
CA GLU A 254 13.51 -0.06 2.00
C GLU A 254 12.21 -0.85 1.80
N HIS A 255 11.21 -0.58 2.63
CA HIS A 255 9.93 -1.29 2.61
C HIS A 255 8.80 -0.49 1.95
N CYS A 256 9.13 0.63 1.31
CA CYS A 256 8.15 1.50 0.66
C CYS A 256 8.00 1.17 -0.82
N LEU A 257 6.75 1.20 -1.29
CA LEU A 257 6.42 1.25 -2.71
C LEU A 257 6.00 2.67 -3.07
N PHE A 258 6.65 3.28 -4.06
CA PHE A 258 6.30 4.59 -4.58
C PHE A 258 5.56 4.44 -5.91
N VAL A 259 4.38 5.05 -6.00
CA VAL A 259 3.56 5.07 -7.21
C VAL A 259 3.24 6.50 -7.58
N PHE A 260 3.67 6.91 -8.75
CA PHE A 260 3.42 8.25 -9.29
C PHE A 260 2.34 8.17 -10.37
N LEU A 261 1.35 9.07 -10.31
CA LEU A 261 0.26 9.11 -11.27
C LEU A 261 0.47 10.28 -12.23
N TRP A 262 0.56 9.96 -13.51
CA TRP A 262 0.63 10.91 -14.59
C TRP A 262 -0.73 11.06 -15.27
N HIS A 263 -1.26 12.25 -15.34
CA HIS A 263 -2.50 12.56 -16.02
C HIS A 263 -2.23 13.20 -17.38
N GLY A 264 -2.70 12.57 -18.43
CA GLY A 264 -2.58 13.01 -19.80
C GLY A 264 -2.37 11.86 -20.77
N SER A 265 -2.65 12.10 -22.04
CA SER A 265 -2.33 11.15 -23.09
C SER A 265 -0.82 11.20 -23.34
N LEU A 266 -0.18 10.07 -23.31
CA LEU A 266 1.14 9.86 -23.89
C LEU A 266 0.93 9.51 -25.38
N ALA A 267 0.40 10.48 -26.16
CA ALA A 267 0.16 10.30 -27.58
C ALA A 267 1.48 9.89 -28.27
N GLY A 268 1.45 8.79 -29.01
CA GLY A 268 2.63 8.15 -29.62
C GLY A 268 3.03 6.82 -28.94
N MET A 269 2.46 6.50 -27.79
CA MET A 269 2.66 5.21 -27.10
C MET A 269 1.52 4.21 -27.40
N SER A 270 1.17 3.99 -28.62
CA SER A 270 0.68 2.67 -29.00
C SER A 270 1.89 1.74 -28.93
N SER A 271 2.07 1.07 -27.79
CA SER A 271 3.01 -0.03 -27.72
C SER A 271 2.71 -0.98 -28.88
N PRO A 272 3.67 -1.29 -29.75
CA PRO A 272 3.51 -2.45 -30.59
C PRO A 272 3.37 -3.63 -29.62
N ILE A 273 2.21 -4.27 -29.70
CA ILE A 273 1.93 -5.55 -29.07
C ILE A 273 3.09 -6.47 -29.47
N GLY A 274 3.99 -6.80 -28.56
CA GLY A 274 4.95 -7.85 -28.84
C GLY A 274 6.37 -7.74 -28.31
N ASP A 275 6.80 -6.65 -27.68
CA ASP A 275 8.16 -6.63 -27.16
C ASP A 275 8.15 -6.48 -25.62
N HIS A 276 8.39 -7.61 -24.93
CA HIS A 276 8.35 -7.78 -23.49
C HIS A 276 9.58 -7.20 -22.75
N GLY A 277 10.23 -6.22 -23.33
CA GLY A 277 11.28 -5.44 -22.71
C GLY A 277 10.92 -3.96 -22.84
N ALA A 278 10.37 -3.37 -21.77
CA ALA A 278 10.32 -1.93 -21.70
C ALA A 278 11.73 -1.41 -22.00
N ASN A 279 11.90 -0.82 -23.16
CA ASN A 279 13.17 -0.25 -23.55
C ASN A 279 13.37 0.97 -22.59
N PRO A 280 14.28 0.90 -21.60
CA PRO A 280 14.44 1.98 -20.62
C PRO A 280 14.68 3.33 -21.29
N SER A 281 15.25 3.34 -22.50
CA SER A 281 15.46 4.56 -23.29
C SER A 281 14.14 5.22 -23.73
N LEU A 282 13.08 4.47 -24.01
CA LEU A 282 11.77 5.02 -24.39
C LEU A 282 11.07 5.71 -23.21
N THR A 283 11.10 5.09 -22.02
CA THR A 283 10.55 5.69 -20.79
C THR A 283 11.27 7.01 -20.46
N ASP A 284 12.60 6.99 -20.55
CA ASP A 284 13.45 8.14 -20.29
C ASP A 284 13.13 9.31 -21.24
N THR A 285 13.04 9.02 -22.54
CA THR A 285 12.73 10.03 -23.56
C THR A 285 11.36 10.65 -23.32
N LEU A 286 10.33 9.82 -23.09
CA LEU A 286 8.94 10.27 -22.95
C LEU A 286 8.70 11.16 -21.74
N LEU A 287 9.24 10.81 -20.60
CA LEU A 287 9.10 11.62 -19.39
C LEU A 287 9.95 12.88 -19.47
N THR A 288 11.14 12.82 -20.05
CA THR A 288 12.04 13.96 -20.21
C THR A 288 11.47 14.98 -21.21
N GLU A 289 10.93 14.55 -22.34
CA GLU A 289 10.24 15.42 -23.31
C GLU A 289 9.04 16.15 -22.71
N ARG A 290 8.47 15.63 -21.63
CA ARG A 290 7.37 16.24 -20.88
C ARG A 290 7.83 17.09 -19.70
N GLY A 291 9.14 17.37 -19.58
CA GLY A 291 9.70 18.25 -18.57
C GLY A 291 9.98 17.59 -17.21
N VAL A 292 9.92 16.26 -17.11
CA VAL A 292 10.34 15.54 -15.90
C VAL A 292 11.88 15.51 -15.86
N PRO A 293 12.52 15.91 -14.73
CA PRO A 293 13.98 15.89 -14.63
C PRO A 293 14.58 14.50 -14.85
N VAL A 294 15.69 14.43 -15.57
CA VAL A 294 16.38 13.16 -15.91
C VAL A 294 16.79 12.41 -14.65
N GLU A 295 17.21 13.11 -13.60
CA GLU A 295 17.58 12.54 -12.30
C GLU A 295 16.40 11.75 -11.68
N PHE A 296 15.17 12.28 -11.82
CA PHE A 296 13.97 11.60 -11.34
C PHE A 296 13.63 10.40 -12.23
N VAL A 297 13.69 10.58 -13.55
CA VAL A 297 13.37 9.53 -14.53
C VAL A 297 14.26 8.31 -14.31
N ARG A 298 15.54 8.50 -14.00
CA ARG A 298 16.49 7.42 -13.68
C ARG A 298 16.10 6.59 -12.45
N GLN A 299 15.25 7.12 -11.55
CA GLN A 299 14.75 6.37 -10.40
C GLN A 299 13.50 5.56 -10.73
N VAL A 300 12.81 5.88 -11.83
CA VAL A 300 11.60 5.18 -12.25
C VAL A 300 11.99 3.80 -12.80
N GLN A 301 11.54 2.76 -12.12
CA GLN A 301 11.83 1.38 -12.53
C GLN A 301 10.90 0.90 -13.63
N GLN A 302 9.67 1.42 -13.67
CA GLN A 302 8.70 1.05 -14.69
C GLN A 302 7.69 2.18 -14.93
N LEU A 303 7.43 2.46 -16.19
CA LEU A 303 6.30 3.23 -16.67
C LEU A 303 5.21 2.29 -17.17
N VAL A 304 4.03 2.35 -16.56
CA VAL A 304 2.88 1.53 -16.92
C VAL A 304 1.82 2.43 -17.56
N THR A 305 1.46 2.12 -18.80
CA THR A 305 0.43 2.87 -19.52
C THR A 305 -0.95 2.28 -19.24
N MET A 306 -1.89 3.13 -18.90
CA MET A 306 -3.30 2.79 -18.68
C MET A 306 -4.15 3.53 -19.72
N PRO A 307 -4.45 2.89 -20.88
CA PRO A 307 -5.27 3.50 -21.92
C PRO A 307 -6.73 3.62 -21.48
N ILE A 308 -7.54 4.31 -22.28
CA ILE A 308 -8.99 4.33 -22.08
C ILE A 308 -9.51 2.88 -22.25
N PRO A 309 -10.26 2.35 -21.27
CA PRO A 309 -10.83 1.00 -21.36
C PRO A 309 -11.81 0.87 -22.52
N SER A 310 -12.03 -0.36 -22.97
CA SER A 310 -13.08 -0.66 -23.96
C SER A 310 -14.47 -0.22 -23.46
N ARG A 311 -15.40 0.06 -24.35
CA ARG A 311 -16.78 0.42 -23.98
C ARG A 311 -17.43 -0.65 -23.10
N LEU A 312 -17.15 -1.92 -23.34
CA LEU A 312 -17.60 -3.03 -22.51
C LEU A 312 -17.04 -2.96 -21.10
N ASP A 313 -15.75 -2.68 -20.96
CA ASP A 313 -15.11 -2.56 -19.64
C ASP A 313 -15.57 -1.30 -18.91
N GLN A 314 -15.79 -0.20 -19.63
CA GLN A 314 -16.43 0.99 -19.08
C GLN A 314 -17.84 0.68 -18.51
N ALA A 315 -18.64 -0.12 -19.22
CA ALA A 315 -19.95 -0.58 -18.72
C ALA A 315 -19.81 -1.41 -17.45
N LYS A 316 -18.82 -2.32 -17.38
CA LYS A 316 -18.52 -3.10 -16.15
C LYS A 316 -18.14 -2.19 -14.98
N VAL A 317 -17.36 -1.13 -15.23
CA VAL A 317 -17.02 -0.13 -14.21
C VAL A 317 -18.29 0.55 -13.69
N ILE A 318 -19.16 1.04 -14.58
CA ILE A 318 -20.42 1.70 -14.20
C ILE A 318 -21.30 0.74 -13.39
N ALA A 319 -21.51 -0.49 -13.85
CA ALA A 319 -22.29 -1.51 -13.14
C ALA A 319 -21.70 -1.81 -11.74
N SER A 320 -20.35 -1.87 -11.63
CA SER A 320 -19.67 -2.06 -10.36
C SER A 320 -19.86 -0.87 -9.41
N LEU A 321 -19.83 0.36 -9.92
CA LEU A 321 -20.11 1.56 -9.15
C LEU A 321 -21.56 1.58 -8.67
N MET A 322 -22.54 1.26 -9.53
CA MET A 322 -23.95 1.14 -9.15
C MET A 322 -24.14 0.10 -8.04
N ARG A 323 -23.55 -1.09 -8.19
CA ARG A 323 -23.62 -2.13 -7.18
C ARG A 323 -23.05 -1.65 -5.83
N ARG A 324 -21.92 -0.96 -5.85
CA ARG A 324 -21.31 -0.42 -4.63
C ARG A 324 -22.17 0.66 -3.97
N GLU A 325 -22.87 1.49 -4.75
CA GLU A 325 -23.81 2.48 -4.18
C GLU A 325 -25.01 1.77 -3.53
N CYS A 326 -25.57 0.75 -4.16
CA CYS A 326 -26.65 -0.04 -3.58
C CYS A 326 -26.23 -0.76 -2.28
N GLN A 327 -25.00 -1.31 -2.23
CA GLN A 327 -24.46 -1.99 -1.06
C GLN A 327 -24.37 -1.09 0.19
N LYS A 328 -24.19 0.22 0.03
CA LYS A 328 -24.19 1.18 1.16
C LYS A 328 -25.54 1.19 1.90
N PHE A 329 -26.61 0.78 1.24
CA PHE A 329 -27.98 0.71 1.77
C PHE A 329 -28.42 -0.73 2.03
N GLU A 330 -27.49 -1.68 2.05
CA GLU A 330 -27.76 -3.13 2.21
C GLU A 330 -28.71 -3.70 1.13
N VAL A 331 -28.74 -3.07 -0.05
CA VAL A 331 -29.54 -3.48 -1.20
C VAL A 331 -28.64 -4.14 -2.23
N GLU A 332 -29.01 -5.33 -2.68
CA GLU A 332 -28.35 -6.05 -3.77
C GLU A 332 -28.90 -5.59 -5.13
N LEU A 333 -28.01 -5.07 -5.99
CA LEU A 333 -28.38 -4.76 -7.38
C LEU A 333 -28.34 -6.04 -8.21
N SER A 334 -29.51 -6.59 -8.53
CA SER A 334 -29.65 -7.87 -9.24
C SER A 334 -29.61 -7.71 -10.75
N TYR A 335 -30.15 -6.60 -11.28
CA TYR A 335 -30.23 -6.35 -12.71
C TYR A 335 -30.21 -4.85 -13.03
N VAL A 336 -29.58 -4.51 -14.13
CA VAL A 336 -29.58 -3.15 -14.73
C VAL A 336 -29.90 -3.31 -16.22
N ALA A 337 -30.87 -2.60 -16.70
CA ALA A 337 -31.20 -2.59 -18.13
C ALA A 337 -30.03 -2.03 -18.96
N PRO A 338 -29.70 -2.65 -20.10
CA PRO A 338 -28.60 -2.20 -20.97
C PRO A 338 -28.72 -0.74 -21.39
N GLU A 339 -29.92 -0.23 -21.57
CA GLU A 339 -30.23 1.15 -21.96
C GLU A 339 -29.70 2.16 -20.94
N ILE A 340 -29.83 1.85 -19.64
CA ILE A 340 -29.29 2.67 -18.54
C ILE A 340 -27.77 2.70 -18.63
N LEU A 341 -27.12 1.55 -18.84
CA LEU A 341 -25.67 1.48 -18.98
C LEU A 341 -25.18 2.26 -20.20
N VAL A 342 -25.88 2.15 -21.34
CA VAL A 342 -25.55 2.89 -22.56
C VAL A 342 -25.69 4.39 -22.34
N HIS A 343 -26.77 4.83 -21.70
CA HIS A 343 -26.99 6.25 -21.38
C HIS A 343 -25.85 6.80 -20.49
N GLU A 344 -25.47 6.07 -19.44
CA GLU A 344 -24.39 6.48 -18.56
C GLU A 344 -23.04 6.45 -19.27
N LEU A 345 -22.80 5.50 -20.19
CA LEU A 345 -21.59 5.44 -21.01
C LEU A 345 -21.43 6.64 -21.94
N GLN A 346 -22.53 7.13 -22.52
CA GLN A 346 -22.49 8.34 -23.39
C GLN A 346 -22.03 9.59 -22.63
N SER A 347 -22.24 9.60 -21.32
CA SER A 347 -21.85 10.73 -20.46
C SER A 347 -20.44 10.60 -19.86
N VAL A 348 -19.72 9.50 -20.13
CA VAL A 348 -18.31 9.36 -19.78
C VAL A 348 -17.49 10.11 -20.83
N ALA A 349 -17.04 11.31 -20.47
CA ALA A 349 -16.18 12.10 -21.34
C ALA A 349 -14.76 11.53 -21.38
N ASP A 350 -14.16 11.51 -22.57
CA ASP A 350 -12.80 10.96 -22.76
C ASP A 350 -11.72 11.72 -21.96
N GLU A 351 -11.98 12.97 -21.62
CA GLU A 351 -11.02 13.79 -20.85
C GLU A 351 -11.11 13.61 -19.33
N HIS A 352 -12.30 13.29 -18.80
CA HIS A 352 -12.56 13.24 -17.35
C HIS A 352 -12.90 11.83 -16.84
N GLY A 353 -13.10 10.88 -17.75
CA GLY A 353 -13.38 9.50 -17.44
C GLY A 353 -14.55 9.33 -16.45
N PHE A 354 -14.34 8.48 -15.45
CA PHE A 354 -15.39 8.15 -14.45
C PHE A 354 -15.48 9.12 -13.27
N ALA A 355 -14.77 10.25 -13.26
CA ALA A 355 -14.73 11.15 -12.10
C ALA A 355 -16.12 11.69 -11.70
N ALA A 356 -16.97 12.02 -12.67
CA ALA A 356 -18.32 12.55 -12.44
C ALA A 356 -19.40 11.46 -12.28
N VAL A 357 -19.09 10.21 -12.65
CA VAL A 357 -20.06 9.10 -12.65
C VAL A 357 -20.65 8.82 -11.27
N PRO A 358 -19.88 8.76 -10.15
CA PRO A 358 -20.46 8.48 -8.83
C PRO A 358 -21.57 9.44 -8.44
N ASN A 359 -21.41 10.74 -8.68
CA ASN A 359 -22.42 11.75 -8.33
C ASN A 359 -23.71 11.57 -9.16
N ARG A 360 -23.59 11.21 -10.45
CA ARG A 360 -24.75 10.93 -11.29
C ARG A 360 -25.46 9.66 -10.85
N LEU A 361 -24.72 8.60 -10.58
CA LEU A 361 -25.26 7.34 -10.09
C LEU A 361 -25.98 7.50 -8.74
N THR A 362 -25.46 8.32 -7.84
CA THR A 362 -26.15 8.62 -6.59
C THR A 362 -27.52 9.24 -6.88
N ARG A 363 -27.60 10.22 -7.78
CA ARG A 363 -28.90 10.83 -8.16
C ARG A 363 -29.85 9.82 -8.82
N LEU A 364 -29.33 9.00 -9.75
CA LEU A 364 -30.11 7.97 -10.44
C LEU A 364 -30.67 6.92 -9.47
N LEU A 365 -29.90 6.52 -8.48
CA LEU A 365 -30.25 5.46 -7.54
C LEU A 365 -31.04 5.95 -6.31
N THR A 366 -31.10 7.25 -6.04
CA THR A 366 -31.73 7.80 -4.83
C THR A 366 -33.18 7.36 -4.73
N ASP A 367 -34.02 7.57 -5.74
CA ASP A 367 -35.46 7.22 -5.70
C ASP A 367 -35.69 5.72 -5.66
N PRO A 368 -35.02 4.88 -6.48
CA PRO A 368 -35.11 3.44 -6.36
C PRO A 368 -34.71 2.91 -4.98
N LEU A 369 -33.64 3.43 -4.39
CA LEU A 369 -33.17 3.02 -3.07
C LEU A 369 -34.12 3.45 -1.95
N LEU A 370 -34.70 4.66 -2.02
CA LEU A 370 -35.72 5.12 -1.08
C LEU A 370 -36.98 4.25 -1.15
N ARG A 371 -37.40 3.84 -2.35
CA ARG A 371 -38.53 2.90 -2.52
C ARG A 371 -38.19 1.54 -1.92
N ALA A 372 -37.01 0.97 -2.22
CA ALA A 372 -36.59 -0.29 -1.66
C ALA A 372 -36.52 -0.25 -0.11
N ALA A 373 -36.01 0.82 0.47
CA ALA A 373 -35.95 1.01 1.91
C ALA A 373 -37.37 1.06 2.54
N ARG A 374 -38.32 1.77 1.91
CA ARG A 374 -39.72 1.86 2.40
C ARG A 374 -40.48 0.53 2.30
N THR A 375 -40.19 -0.28 1.30
CA THR A 375 -40.84 -1.58 1.06
C THR A 375 -40.11 -2.74 1.71
N GLY A 376 -38.94 -2.52 2.33
CA GLY A 376 -38.14 -3.58 2.90
C GLY A 376 -37.50 -4.51 1.87
N GLN A 377 -37.44 -4.09 0.61
CA GLN A 377 -36.85 -4.88 -0.47
C GLN A 377 -35.33 -4.83 -0.36
N ARG A 378 -34.71 -6.01 -0.35
CA ARG A 378 -33.23 -6.15 -0.33
C ARG A 378 -32.62 -6.35 -1.72
N ARG A 379 -33.44 -6.42 -2.76
CA ARG A 379 -33.04 -6.59 -4.17
C ARG A 379 -33.62 -5.49 -5.03
N LEU A 380 -32.74 -4.89 -5.85
CA LEU A 380 -33.12 -3.83 -6.78
C LEU A 380 -32.93 -4.31 -8.22
N VAL A 381 -33.94 -4.04 -9.05
CA VAL A 381 -33.93 -4.24 -10.48
C VAL A 381 -34.21 -2.89 -11.14
N LEU A 382 -33.34 -2.49 -12.07
CA LEU A 382 -33.45 -1.24 -12.82
C LEU A 382 -33.85 -1.58 -14.27
N GLU A 383 -35.15 -1.53 -14.58
CA GLU A 383 -35.70 -1.97 -15.88
C GLU A 383 -35.87 -0.83 -16.88
N GLN A 384 -36.03 0.43 -16.42
CA GLN A 384 -36.20 1.57 -17.32
C GLN A 384 -35.35 2.76 -16.86
N PRO A 385 -34.75 3.49 -17.81
CA PRO A 385 -34.22 4.80 -17.49
C PRO A 385 -35.41 5.68 -17.12
N GLN A 386 -35.44 6.22 -15.89
CA GLN A 386 -36.29 7.36 -15.61
C GLN A 386 -35.66 8.54 -16.36
N LEU A 387 -36.04 8.67 -17.64
CA LEU A 387 -35.76 9.87 -18.40
C LEU A 387 -36.47 11.00 -17.63
N SER A 388 -35.75 11.82 -16.90
CA SER A 388 -36.21 13.13 -16.51
C SER A 388 -36.65 13.77 -17.83
N GLU A 389 -37.92 14.10 -17.96
CA GLU A 389 -38.45 14.85 -19.09
C GLU A 389 -37.51 16.04 -19.34
N SER A 390 -36.68 15.89 -20.37
CA SER A 390 -35.94 17.01 -20.91
C SER A 390 -36.99 17.99 -21.40
N VAL A 391 -37.05 19.14 -20.73
CA VAL A 391 -37.80 20.30 -21.19
C VAL A 391 -37.54 20.43 -22.70
N PRO A 392 -38.56 20.40 -23.56
CA PRO A 392 -38.37 20.51 -24.99
C PRO A 392 -37.69 21.85 -25.24
N ALA A 393 -36.50 21.82 -25.87
CA ALA A 393 -35.84 23.02 -26.35
C ALA A 393 -36.82 23.76 -27.25
N THR A 394 -37.32 24.87 -26.78
CA THR A 394 -38.16 25.78 -27.54
C THR A 394 -37.25 26.27 -28.67
N ILE A 395 -37.47 25.75 -29.86
CA ILE A 395 -36.87 26.23 -31.10
C ILE A 395 -37.34 27.67 -31.24
N PRO A 396 -36.44 28.67 -31.30
CA PRO A 396 -36.84 30.03 -31.61
C PRO A 396 -37.46 29.99 -33.02
N ARG A 397 -38.73 30.33 -33.16
CA ARG A 397 -39.35 30.60 -34.45
C ARG A 397 -38.61 31.77 -35.04
N ASP A 398 -37.94 31.51 -36.15
CA ASP A 398 -37.33 32.50 -37.02
C ASP A 398 -38.43 33.44 -37.55
N THR A 399 -38.51 34.62 -36.94
CA THR A 399 -39.33 35.74 -37.40
C THR A 399 -38.52 36.60 -38.37
N SER A 400 -38.26 36.06 -39.56
CA SER A 400 -37.71 36.81 -40.66
C SER A 400 -38.50 36.59 -41.93
N GLN A 401 -39.81 36.94 -41.89
CA GLN A 401 -40.59 37.32 -43.07
C GLN A 401 -41.63 38.31 -42.64
N GLU A 402 -41.30 39.59 -42.83
CA GLU A 402 -42.15 40.70 -43.19
C GLU A 402 -41.35 42.00 -42.99
N LEU A 403 -40.78 42.48 -44.11
CA LEU A 403 -40.75 43.90 -44.41
C LEU A 403 -40.25 44.09 -45.87
N LYS A 404 -41.17 44.64 -46.62
CA LYS A 404 -40.96 45.10 -47.98
C LYS A 404 -39.79 46.07 -48.08
#